data_b342db974bb4546f1f9da3e6a6af41e6
#
_entry.id   b342db974bb4546f1f9da3e6a6af41e6
#
_cell.length_a   1.000
_cell.length_b   1.000
_cell.length_c   1.000
_cell.angle_alpha   90.00
_cell.angle_beta   90.00
_cell.angle_gamma   90.00
#
_symmetry.space_group_name_H-M   'P 1'
#
loop_
_entity.id
_entity.type
_entity.pdbx_description
1 polymer ?
#
loop_
_entity_poly.entity_id
_entity_poly.type
_entity_poly.pdbx_seq_one_letter_code
_entity_poly.pdbx_strand_id
1 'polypeptide(L)'
;MDQIVIMWLYIWGNLNEYEKNIVKLLTDNDSLTWNELLDKTKYSKSTLTKYIDSLNNKAIIKYNHNKTYSLNDSMLKTWLKHKKEIEGQYPL
;
A
#
# COMPACT_ATOMS: atom_id res chain seq x y z
N MET A 1 -6.85 22.61 -6.05
CA MET A 1 -6.32 21.27 -5.74
C MET A 1 -6.91 20.27 -6.71
N ASP A 2 -6.09 19.37 -7.22
CA ASP A 2 -6.52 18.36 -8.18
C ASP A 2 -7.48 17.37 -7.50
N GLN A 3 -8.56 17.00 -8.19
CA GLN A 3 -9.54 16.03 -7.68
C GLN A 3 -8.91 14.67 -7.44
N ILE A 4 -7.90 14.29 -8.22
CA ILE A 4 -7.17 13.04 -8.05
C ILE A 4 -6.45 13.02 -6.71
N VAL A 5 -5.81 14.12 -6.33
CA VAL A 5 -5.12 14.23 -5.03
C VAL A 5 -6.11 14.12 -3.88
N ILE A 6 -7.27 14.76 -4.00
CA ILE A 6 -8.33 14.68 -2.99
C ILE A 6 -8.81 13.22 -2.85
N MET A 7 -8.97 12.52 -3.96
CA MET A 7 -9.37 11.11 -3.96
C MET A 7 -8.34 10.23 -3.26
N TRP A 8 -7.06 10.44 -3.51
CA TRP A 8 -6.00 9.67 -2.86
C TRP A 8 -5.92 9.95 -1.36
N LEU A 9 -6.08 11.20 -0.94
CA LEU A 9 -6.14 11.55 0.48
C LEU A 9 -7.32 10.85 1.17
N TYR A 10 -8.47 10.77 0.49
CA TYR A 10 -9.63 10.07 0.99
C TYR A 10 -9.35 8.57 1.12
N ILE A 11 -8.81 7.96 0.09
CA ILE A 11 -8.45 6.53 0.10
C ILE A 11 -7.47 6.25 1.24
N TRP A 12 -6.40 7.03 1.33
CA TRP A 12 -5.37 6.88 2.35
C TRP A 12 -5.96 7.04 3.76
N GLY A 13 -6.78 8.06 3.96
CA GLY A 13 -7.39 8.34 5.25
C GLY A 13 -8.37 7.27 5.72
N ASN A 14 -8.89 6.45 4.80
CA ASN A 14 -9.78 5.35 5.15
C ASN A 14 -9.05 4.03 5.41
N LEU A 15 -7.74 4.00 5.26
CA LEU A 15 -6.93 2.83 5.59
C LEU A 15 -6.58 2.86 7.07
N ASN A 16 -6.60 1.68 7.72
CA ASN A 16 -6.10 1.59 9.09
C ASN A 16 -4.56 1.46 9.07
N GLU A 17 -3.95 1.44 10.25
CA GLU A 17 -2.49 1.39 10.37
C GLU A 17 -1.89 0.13 9.74
N TYR A 18 -2.58 -1.01 9.85
CA TYR A 18 -2.11 -2.27 9.26
C TYR A 18 -2.08 -2.17 7.72
N GLU A 19 -3.14 -1.63 7.15
CA GLU A 19 -3.24 -1.44 5.70
C GLU A 19 -2.22 -0.42 5.20
N LYS A 20 -2.05 0.69 5.91
CA LYS A 20 -1.06 1.73 5.58
C LYS A 20 0.35 1.17 5.55
N ASN A 21 0.70 0.31 6.51
CA ASN A 21 2.02 -0.29 6.57
C ASN A 21 2.29 -1.16 5.33
N ILE A 22 1.30 -1.93 4.88
CA ILE A 22 1.43 -2.74 3.68
C ILE A 22 1.62 -1.85 2.45
N VAL A 23 0.82 -0.79 2.32
CA VAL A 23 0.93 0.14 1.20
C VAL A 23 2.27 0.84 1.19
N LYS A 24 2.78 1.25 2.35
CA LYS A 24 4.11 1.86 2.46
C LYS A 24 5.20 0.92 1.97
N LEU A 25 5.14 -0.34 2.35
CA LEU A 25 6.12 -1.34 1.91
C LEU A 25 6.07 -1.52 0.39
N LEU A 26 4.88 -1.55 -0.19
CA LEU A 26 4.73 -1.69 -1.63
C LEU A 26 5.04 -0.41 -2.39
N THR A 27 5.10 0.73 -1.70
CA THR A 27 5.59 1.98 -2.29
C THR A 27 7.12 2.00 -2.33
N ASP A 28 7.75 1.55 -1.26
CA ASP A 28 9.22 1.53 -1.16
C ASP A 28 9.85 0.39 -1.98
N ASN A 29 9.10 -0.69 -2.20
CA ASN A 29 9.52 -1.86 -2.96
C ASN A 29 8.53 -2.09 -4.09
N ASP A 30 8.99 -2.19 -5.32
CA ASP A 30 8.11 -2.29 -6.48
C ASP A 30 7.11 -3.44 -6.37
N SER A 31 7.55 -4.57 -5.83
CA SER A 31 6.67 -5.71 -5.55
C SER A 31 7.28 -6.56 -4.45
N LEU A 32 6.44 -7.26 -3.70
CA LEU A 32 6.87 -8.15 -2.61
C LEU A 32 6.05 -9.43 -2.64
N THR A 33 6.70 -10.55 -2.31
CA THR A 33 6.00 -11.82 -2.14
C THR A 33 5.24 -11.82 -0.82
N TRP A 34 4.33 -12.79 -0.65
CA TRP A 34 3.64 -13.02 0.61
C TRP A 34 4.62 -13.17 1.77
N ASN A 35 5.65 -14.01 1.58
CA ASN A 35 6.63 -14.26 2.64
C ASN A 35 7.42 -13.00 2.98
N GLU A 36 7.76 -12.19 2.00
CA GLU A 36 8.46 -10.92 2.24
C GLU A 36 7.58 -9.95 3.01
N LEU A 37 6.29 -9.86 2.67
CA LEU A 37 5.34 -9.04 3.41
C LEU A 37 5.18 -9.53 4.84
N LEU A 38 5.08 -10.83 5.03
CA LEU A 38 4.95 -11.43 6.35
C LEU A 38 6.17 -11.11 7.22
N ASP A 39 7.37 -11.25 6.65
CA ASP A 39 8.62 -10.96 7.35
C ASP A 39 8.75 -9.49 7.70
N LYS A 40 8.46 -8.60 6.76
CA LYS A 40 8.64 -7.15 6.95
C LYS A 40 7.60 -6.53 7.88
N THR A 41 6.37 -7.01 7.84
CA THR A 41 5.29 -6.49 8.70
C THR A 41 5.34 -7.09 10.10
N LYS A 42 5.87 -8.30 10.25
CA LYS A 42 5.84 -9.07 11.51
C LYS A 42 4.42 -9.41 11.95
N TYR A 43 3.45 -9.35 11.04
CA TYR A 43 2.07 -9.74 11.33
C TYR A 43 1.92 -11.26 11.39
N SER A 44 0.89 -11.74 12.06
CA SER A 44 0.50 -13.15 11.95
C SER A 44 -0.03 -13.42 10.55
N LYS A 45 -0.05 -14.70 10.15
CA LYS A 45 -0.57 -15.08 8.83
C LYS A 45 -2.03 -14.69 8.66
N SER A 46 -2.85 -14.87 9.70
CA SER A 46 -4.26 -14.50 9.64
C SER A 46 -4.46 -12.99 9.53
N THR A 47 -3.66 -12.20 10.25
CA THR A 47 -3.73 -10.74 10.18
C THR A 47 -3.33 -10.26 8.79
N LEU A 48 -2.23 -10.78 8.24
CA LEU A 48 -1.79 -10.38 6.90
C LEU A 48 -2.82 -10.76 5.84
N THR A 49 -3.39 -11.96 5.91
CA THR A 49 -4.44 -12.41 5.00
C THR A 49 -5.63 -11.45 5.04
N LYS A 50 -6.08 -11.09 6.23
CA LYS A 50 -7.22 -10.19 6.42
C LYS A 50 -7.00 -8.85 5.70
N TYR A 51 -5.84 -8.24 5.89
CA TYR A 51 -5.58 -6.91 5.34
C TYR A 51 -5.15 -6.92 3.88
N ILE A 52 -4.51 -7.99 3.42
CA ILE A 52 -4.25 -8.19 2.00
C ILE A 52 -5.60 -8.33 1.26
N ASP A 53 -6.52 -9.12 1.78
CA ASP A 53 -7.85 -9.29 1.18
C ASP A 53 -8.62 -7.96 1.16
N SER A 54 -8.53 -7.20 2.25
CA SER A 54 -9.17 -5.88 2.33
C SER A 54 -8.63 -4.93 1.27
N LEU A 55 -7.32 -4.84 1.14
CA LEU A 55 -6.68 -3.97 0.14
C LEU A 55 -6.98 -4.43 -1.28
N ASN A 56 -7.01 -5.74 -1.51
CA ASN A 56 -7.34 -6.29 -2.81
C ASN A 56 -8.79 -5.99 -3.19
N ASN A 57 -9.71 -6.12 -2.24
CA ASN A 57 -11.13 -5.80 -2.45
C ASN A 57 -11.35 -4.32 -2.74
N LYS A 58 -10.51 -3.44 -2.19
CA LYS A 58 -10.55 -2.01 -2.46
C LYS A 58 -9.82 -1.63 -3.76
N ALA A 59 -9.26 -2.62 -4.47
CA ALA A 59 -8.48 -2.43 -5.69
C ALA A 59 -7.25 -1.55 -5.50
N ILE A 60 -6.69 -1.52 -4.28
CA ILE A 60 -5.47 -0.75 -3.98
C ILE A 60 -4.23 -1.54 -4.32
N ILE A 61 -4.25 -2.85 -4.14
CA ILE A 61 -3.15 -3.74 -4.50
C ILE A 61 -3.61 -4.77 -5.53
N LYS A 62 -2.64 -5.40 -6.19
CA LYS A 62 -2.91 -6.49 -7.14
C LYS A 62 -1.91 -7.62 -6.92
N TYR A 63 -2.31 -8.81 -7.31
CA TYR A 63 -1.46 -9.99 -7.29
C TYR A 63 -0.94 -10.25 -8.70
N ASN A 64 0.37 -10.34 -8.86
CA ASN A 64 1.03 -10.47 -10.16
C ASN A 64 1.30 -11.94 -10.51
N HIS A 65 1.54 -12.22 -11.79
CA HIS A 65 1.83 -13.57 -12.27
C HIS A 65 3.07 -14.20 -11.65
N ASN A 66 4.04 -13.36 -11.24
CA ASN A 66 5.27 -13.84 -10.59
C ASN A 66 5.09 -14.05 -9.08
N LYS A 67 3.85 -14.16 -8.62
CA LYS A 67 3.49 -14.43 -7.22
C LYS A 67 3.90 -13.31 -6.26
N THR A 68 3.92 -12.07 -6.75
CA THR A 68 4.19 -10.90 -5.92
C THR A 68 2.96 -10.00 -5.84
N TYR A 69 2.93 -9.16 -4.82
CA TYR A 69 1.91 -8.11 -4.67
C TYR A 69 2.53 -6.77 -5.00
N SER A 70 1.75 -5.89 -5.61
CA SER A 70 2.17 -4.52 -5.90
C SER A 70 0.97 -3.59 -5.81
N LEU A 71 1.24 -2.28 -5.78
CA LEU A 71 0.16 -1.30 -5.85
C LEU A 71 -0.49 -1.36 -7.22
N ASN A 72 -1.82 -1.34 -7.24
CA ASN A 72 -2.59 -1.43 -8.47
C ASN A 72 -2.50 -0.16 -9.30
N ASP A 73 -2.38 0.99 -8.64
CA ASP A 73 -2.34 2.31 -9.30
C ASP A 73 -0.93 2.90 -9.18
N SER A 74 -0.23 3.00 -10.31
CA SER A 74 1.12 3.57 -10.35
C SER A 74 1.12 5.06 -10.00
N MET A 75 0.04 5.78 -10.25
CA MET A 75 -0.07 7.19 -9.91
C MET A 75 -0.19 7.39 -8.40
N LEU A 76 -0.90 6.51 -7.71
CA LEU A 76 -0.96 6.52 -6.25
C LEU A 76 0.43 6.28 -5.67
N LYS A 77 1.17 5.32 -6.21
CA LYS A 77 2.54 5.04 -5.80
C LYS A 77 3.44 6.26 -5.98
N THR A 78 3.34 6.92 -7.13
CA THR A 78 4.13 8.12 -7.43
C THR A 78 3.79 9.24 -6.47
N TRP A 79 2.51 9.46 -6.18
CA TRP A 79 2.07 10.48 -5.24
C TRP A 79 2.61 10.22 -3.83
N LEU A 80 2.55 8.98 -3.36
CA LEU A 80 3.05 8.63 -2.03
C LEU A 80 4.56 8.84 -1.93
N LYS A 81 5.32 8.45 -2.95
CA LYS A 81 6.77 8.68 -2.98
C LYS A 81 7.09 10.17 -2.95
N HIS A 82 6.36 10.96 -3.73
CA HIS A 82 6.56 12.41 -3.79
C HIS A 82 6.29 13.07 -2.44
N LYS A 83 5.21 12.67 -1.76
CA LYS A 83 4.89 13.17 -0.42
C LYS A 83 5.97 12.82 0.58
N LYS A 84 6.49 11.59 0.53
CA LYS A 84 7.56 11.17 1.40
C LYS A 84 8.83 11.98 1.17
N GLU A 85 9.19 12.25 -0.09
CA GLU A 85 10.39 13.03 -0.44
C GLU A 85 10.29 14.47 0.02
N ILE A 86 9.13 15.10 -0.13
CA ILE A 86 8.94 16.50 0.25
C ILE A 86 8.79 16.66 1.77
N GLU A 87 8.00 15.80 2.40
CA GLU A 87 7.66 15.96 3.83
C GLU A 87 8.53 15.10 4.73
N GLY A 88 9.40 14.26 4.17
CA GLY A 88 10.25 13.37 4.94
C GLY A 88 9.52 12.16 5.52
N GLN A 89 8.23 12.04 5.28
CA GLN A 89 7.42 10.93 5.78
C GLN A 89 6.15 10.78 4.95
N TYR A 90 5.52 9.62 5.06
CA TYR A 90 4.23 9.38 4.42
C TYR A 90 3.12 10.25 5.07
N PRO A 91 2.02 10.49 4.35
CA PRO A 91 0.86 11.18 4.93
C PRO A 91 0.33 10.45 6.16
N LEU A 92 -0.14 11.21 7.11
CA LEU A 92 -0.72 10.64 8.33
C LEU A 92 -2.11 10.07 8.12
#